data_8473efe8c6e57d2079feacf3ec71746a
#
_entry.id   8473efe8c6e57d2079feacf3ec71746a
#
_cell.length_a   1.000
_cell.length_b   1.000
_cell.length_c   1.000
_cell.angle_alpha   90.00
_cell.angle_beta   90.00
_cell.angle_gamma   90.00
#
_symmetry.space_group_name_H-M   'P 1'
#
loop_
_entity.id
_entity.type
_entity.pdbx_description
1 polymer ?
#
loop_
_entity_poly.entity_id
_entity_poly.type
_entity_poly.pdbx_seq_one_letter_code
_entity_poly.pdbx_strand_id
1 'polypeptide(L)'
;MNNQSRTLKNWFFFAGFCGSLFAFINTNLSEFEQIYISIHYFFAHGLVIFIAFSIIVDGYRPVWKDYYNVIKRTTLLVLIIIILNILLGSNYMFTFEKPEGINFTLLMPEWPYYFLIMLLVGLTSYTVMMLFMFLPKTNNAHNDH
;
A
#
# COMPACT_ATOMS: atom_id res chain seq x y z
N MET A 1 -14.61 14.36 -14.68
CA MET A 1 -13.69 13.20 -14.52
C MET A 1 -14.54 11.95 -14.42
N ASN A 2 -14.30 10.95 -15.28
CA ASN A 2 -15.07 9.70 -15.29
C ASN A 2 -14.86 8.94 -13.96
N ASN A 3 -15.90 8.31 -13.44
CA ASN A 3 -15.89 7.60 -12.15
C ASN A 3 -14.84 6.47 -12.10
N GLN A 4 -14.58 5.81 -13.22
CA GLN A 4 -13.54 4.78 -13.34
C GLN A 4 -12.13 5.35 -13.16
N SER A 5 -11.83 6.49 -13.76
CA SER A 5 -10.55 7.18 -13.61
C SER A 5 -10.28 7.57 -12.15
N ARG A 6 -11.31 8.06 -11.43
CA ARG A 6 -11.17 8.39 -10.01
C ARG A 6 -10.91 7.16 -9.14
N THR A 7 -11.59 6.05 -9.41
CA THR A 7 -11.37 4.79 -8.69
C THR A 7 -9.93 4.30 -8.84
N LEU A 8 -9.39 4.34 -10.06
CA LEU A 8 -8.02 3.92 -10.33
C LEU A 8 -7.00 4.82 -9.61
N LYS A 9 -7.21 6.15 -9.63
CA LYS A 9 -6.38 7.10 -8.89
C LYS A 9 -6.42 6.84 -7.38
N ASN A 10 -7.59 6.52 -6.81
CA ASN A 10 -7.73 6.15 -5.41
C ASN A 10 -6.89 4.91 -5.06
N TRP A 11 -6.93 3.88 -5.92
CA TRP A 11 -6.16 2.65 -5.71
C TRP A 11 -4.65 2.91 -5.72
N PHE A 12 -4.13 3.62 -6.72
CA PHE A 12 -2.72 3.94 -6.78
C PHE A 12 -2.27 4.83 -5.62
N PHE A 13 -3.10 5.81 -5.26
CA PHE A 13 -2.77 6.73 -4.18
C PHE A 13 -2.69 6.02 -2.82
N PHE A 14 -3.70 5.25 -2.44
CA PHE A 14 -3.74 4.59 -1.13
C PHE A 14 -3.05 3.22 -1.15
N ALA A 15 -3.62 2.25 -1.84
CA ALA A 15 -3.15 0.88 -1.79
C ALA A 15 -1.82 0.68 -2.52
N GLY A 16 -1.67 1.28 -3.70
CA GLY A 16 -0.45 1.16 -4.50
C GLY A 16 0.74 1.79 -3.79
N PHE A 17 0.63 3.04 -3.36
CA PHE A 17 1.72 3.74 -2.67
C PHE A 17 2.10 3.05 -1.36
N CYS A 18 1.14 2.83 -0.46
CA CYS A 18 1.42 2.20 0.82
C CYS A 18 1.96 0.77 0.65
N GLY A 19 1.34 -0.04 -0.22
CA GLY A 19 1.80 -1.41 -0.48
C GLY A 19 3.21 -1.46 -1.03
N SER A 20 3.55 -0.60 -2.01
CA SER A 20 4.88 -0.55 -2.59
C SER A 20 5.93 -0.01 -1.60
N LEU A 21 5.57 0.96 -0.77
CA LEU A 21 6.47 1.48 0.26
C LEU A 21 6.78 0.40 1.31
N PHE A 22 5.76 -0.33 1.77
CA PHE A 22 5.97 -1.45 2.70
C PHE A 22 6.75 -2.59 2.06
N ALA A 23 6.55 -2.88 0.78
CA ALA A 23 7.34 -3.85 0.05
C ALA A 23 8.84 -3.48 0.06
N PHE A 24 9.19 -2.22 -0.13
CA PHE A 24 10.59 -1.77 -0.04
C PHE A 24 11.16 -1.82 1.38
N ILE A 25 10.38 -1.43 2.39
CA ILE A 25 10.84 -1.46 3.78
C ILE A 25 11.02 -2.89 4.29
N ASN A 26 10.18 -3.82 3.81
CA ASN A 26 10.16 -5.21 4.24
C ASN A 26 10.67 -6.17 3.17
N THR A 27 11.60 -5.74 2.35
CA THR A 27 12.18 -6.58 1.30
C THR A 27 12.97 -7.75 1.92
N ASN A 28 12.58 -8.97 1.62
CA ASN A 28 13.37 -10.16 1.94
C ASN A 28 14.39 -10.43 0.84
N LEU A 29 15.62 -9.96 1.04
CA LEU A 29 16.69 -10.10 0.05
C LEU A 29 17.14 -11.56 -0.17
N SER A 30 16.84 -12.47 0.75
CA SER A 30 17.17 -13.89 0.60
C SER A 30 16.35 -14.61 -0.48
N GLU A 31 15.21 -14.04 -0.88
CA GLU A 31 14.39 -14.57 -1.98
C GLU A 31 14.93 -14.19 -3.38
N PHE A 32 15.90 -13.27 -3.45
CA PHE A 32 16.42 -12.76 -4.71
C PHE A 32 17.66 -13.55 -5.19
N GLU A 33 17.52 -14.87 -5.31
CA GLU A 33 18.58 -15.71 -5.88
C GLU A 33 18.89 -15.36 -7.34
N GLN A 34 17.93 -14.77 -8.04
CA GLN A 34 18.04 -14.45 -9.47
C GLN A 34 17.87 -12.94 -9.68
N ILE A 35 18.87 -12.33 -10.28
CA ILE A 35 18.93 -10.87 -10.50
C ILE A 35 17.71 -10.30 -11.23
N TYR A 36 17.11 -11.04 -12.16
CA TYR A 36 15.93 -10.57 -12.90
C TYR A 36 14.69 -10.45 -12.00
N ILE A 37 14.55 -11.30 -10.97
CA ILE A 37 13.47 -11.21 -9.99
C ILE A 37 13.63 -9.92 -9.18
N SER A 38 14.85 -9.61 -8.74
CA SER A 38 15.17 -8.37 -8.04
C SER A 38 14.85 -7.14 -8.89
N ILE A 39 15.30 -7.12 -10.14
CA ILE A 39 15.03 -6.01 -11.07
C ILE A 39 13.52 -5.84 -11.26
N HIS A 40 12.80 -6.93 -11.53
CA HIS A 40 11.34 -6.88 -11.70
C HIS A 40 10.64 -6.33 -10.45
N TYR A 41 11.02 -6.83 -9.27
CA TYR A 41 10.45 -6.42 -8.00
C TYR A 41 10.63 -4.91 -7.76
N PHE A 42 11.87 -4.42 -7.79
CA PHE A 42 12.16 -3.01 -7.53
C PHE A 42 11.57 -2.09 -8.59
N PHE A 43 11.62 -2.51 -9.87
CA PHE A 43 11.03 -1.74 -10.96
C PHE A 43 9.51 -1.63 -10.84
N ALA A 44 8.80 -2.74 -10.60
CA ALA A 44 7.35 -2.76 -10.47
C ALA A 44 6.86 -1.88 -9.30
N HIS A 45 7.45 -2.04 -8.11
CA HIS A 45 7.07 -1.24 -6.94
C HIS A 45 7.46 0.24 -7.10
N GLY A 46 8.64 0.52 -7.68
CA GLY A 46 9.07 1.87 -8.00
C GLY A 46 8.15 2.57 -9.00
N LEU A 47 7.69 1.87 -10.02
CA LEU A 47 6.73 2.39 -11.00
C LEU A 47 5.38 2.75 -10.33
N VAL A 48 4.89 1.91 -9.43
CA VAL A 48 3.64 2.19 -8.69
C VAL A 48 3.79 3.44 -7.82
N ILE A 49 4.91 3.61 -7.13
CA ILE A 49 5.19 4.83 -6.35
C ILE A 49 5.26 6.06 -7.28
N PHE A 50 5.95 5.94 -8.42
CA PHE A 50 6.03 7.01 -9.40
C PHE A 50 4.65 7.43 -9.93
N ILE A 51 3.78 6.48 -10.26
CA ILE A 51 2.39 6.74 -10.68
C ILE A 51 1.64 7.47 -9.56
N ALA A 52 1.77 7.05 -8.30
CA ALA A 52 1.11 7.70 -7.18
C ALA A 52 1.56 9.16 -7.01
N PHE A 53 2.86 9.45 -7.15
CA PHE A 53 3.37 10.82 -7.14
C PHE A 53 2.85 11.64 -8.32
N SER A 54 2.84 11.07 -9.53
CA SER A 54 2.32 11.74 -10.73
C SER A 54 0.85 12.15 -10.54
N ILE A 55 0.04 11.28 -9.95
CA ILE A 55 -1.38 11.57 -9.61
C ILE A 55 -1.50 12.77 -8.66
N ILE A 56 -0.60 12.90 -7.69
CA ILE A 56 -0.58 14.01 -6.74
C ILE A 56 -0.18 15.31 -7.45
N VAL A 57 0.86 15.26 -8.29
CA VAL A 57 1.34 16.40 -9.10
C VAL A 57 0.25 16.89 -10.05
N ASP A 58 -0.49 15.97 -10.68
CA ASP A 58 -1.66 16.28 -11.54
C ASP A 58 -2.84 16.91 -10.77
N GLY A 59 -2.66 17.24 -9.49
CA GLY A 59 -3.66 17.92 -8.69
C GLY A 59 -4.75 17.03 -8.08
N TYR A 60 -4.57 15.70 -8.12
CA TYR A 60 -5.51 14.82 -7.44
C TYR A 60 -5.55 15.14 -5.93
N ARG A 61 -6.78 15.22 -5.42
CA ARG A 61 -7.04 15.39 -3.98
C ARG A 61 -8.11 14.39 -3.56
N PRO A 62 -7.80 13.45 -2.65
CA PRO A 62 -8.78 12.52 -2.13
C PRO A 62 -9.78 13.25 -1.23
N VAL A 63 -10.99 12.73 -1.18
CA VAL A 63 -12.02 13.11 -0.22
C VAL A 63 -12.36 11.92 0.67
N TRP A 64 -13.01 12.14 1.81
CA TRP A 64 -13.36 11.06 2.74
C TRP A 64 -14.14 9.91 2.09
N LYS A 65 -14.98 10.20 1.11
CA LYS A 65 -15.66 9.18 0.31
C LYS A 65 -14.69 8.25 -0.43
N ASP A 66 -13.59 8.78 -0.95
CA ASP A 66 -12.56 7.99 -1.64
C ASP A 66 -11.84 7.07 -0.65
N TYR A 67 -11.48 7.58 0.52
CA TYR A 67 -10.88 6.83 1.60
C TYR A 67 -11.74 5.63 2.02
N TYR A 68 -13.03 5.85 2.34
CA TYR A 68 -13.93 4.75 2.70
C TYR A 68 -14.13 3.75 1.56
N ASN A 69 -14.20 4.22 0.31
CA ASN A 69 -14.32 3.32 -0.85
C ASN A 69 -13.09 2.44 -1.04
N VAL A 70 -11.89 2.97 -0.81
CA VAL A 70 -10.65 2.17 -0.89
C VAL A 70 -10.62 1.15 0.24
N ILE A 71 -10.90 1.53 1.48
CA ILE A 71 -10.97 0.59 2.61
C ILE A 71 -11.93 -0.54 2.29
N LYS A 72 -13.18 -0.23 1.88
CA LYS A 72 -14.18 -1.24 1.52
C LYS A 72 -13.67 -2.22 0.46
N ARG A 73 -13.03 -1.71 -0.59
CA ARG A 73 -12.51 -2.54 -1.69
C ARG A 73 -11.30 -3.36 -1.26
N THR A 74 -10.39 -2.78 -0.50
CA THR A 74 -9.23 -3.50 0.06
C THR A 74 -9.70 -4.62 1.00
N THR A 75 -10.68 -4.34 1.86
CA THR A 75 -11.26 -5.37 2.73
C THR A 75 -11.88 -6.51 1.92
N LEU A 76 -12.65 -6.18 0.87
CA LEU A 76 -13.22 -7.18 -0.02
C LEU A 76 -12.13 -8.02 -0.71
N LEU A 77 -11.07 -7.38 -1.20
CA LEU A 77 -9.94 -8.07 -1.81
C LEU A 77 -9.26 -9.02 -0.81
N VAL A 78 -9.00 -8.57 0.42
CA VAL A 78 -8.41 -9.40 1.48
C VAL A 78 -9.30 -10.62 1.77
N LEU A 79 -10.62 -10.44 1.87
CA LEU A 79 -11.54 -11.56 2.08
C LEU A 79 -11.50 -12.57 0.93
N ILE A 80 -11.47 -12.10 -0.32
CA ILE A 80 -11.32 -12.96 -1.50
C ILE A 80 -10.00 -13.74 -1.43
N ILE A 81 -8.89 -13.08 -1.07
CA ILE A 81 -7.58 -13.70 -0.97
C ILE A 81 -7.55 -14.76 0.14
N ILE A 82 -8.17 -14.50 1.30
CA ILE A 82 -8.29 -15.49 2.38
C ILE A 82 -9.02 -16.74 1.87
N ILE A 83 -10.14 -16.56 1.15
CA ILE A 83 -10.89 -17.69 0.57
C ILE A 83 -10.01 -18.46 -0.43
N LEU A 84 -9.33 -17.75 -1.32
CA LEU A 84 -8.42 -18.37 -2.30
C LEU A 84 -7.28 -19.13 -1.63
N ASN A 85 -6.68 -18.58 -0.60
CA ASN A 85 -5.62 -19.24 0.17
C ASN A 85 -6.11 -20.54 0.83
N ILE A 86 -7.32 -20.55 1.38
CA ILE A 86 -7.93 -21.77 1.95
C ILE A 86 -8.16 -22.81 0.85
N LEU A 87 -8.70 -22.40 -0.30
CA LEU A 87 -9.05 -23.32 -1.39
C LEU A 87 -7.81 -23.90 -2.10
N LEU A 88 -6.74 -23.12 -2.22
CA LEU A 88 -5.54 -23.48 -2.97
C LEU A 88 -4.39 -23.98 -2.07
N GLY A 89 -4.53 -23.96 -0.76
CA GLY A 89 -3.44 -24.25 0.18
C GLY A 89 -2.27 -23.28 0.02
N SER A 90 -2.55 -22.02 -0.32
CA SER A 90 -1.54 -20.98 -0.61
C SER A 90 -1.48 -19.94 0.50
N ASN A 91 -0.50 -19.04 0.43
CA ASN A 91 -0.33 -17.96 1.40
C ASN A 91 -0.14 -16.59 0.72
N TYR A 92 -0.98 -16.27 -0.29
CA TYR A 92 -0.94 -14.97 -0.96
C TYR A 92 -1.17 -13.84 0.06
N MET A 93 -0.38 -12.78 -0.08
CA MET A 93 -0.36 -11.63 0.84
C MET A 93 -0.07 -12.02 2.30
N PHE A 94 0.57 -13.17 2.53
CA PHE A 94 0.99 -13.64 3.85
C PHE A 94 -0.15 -13.62 4.88
N THR A 95 -1.34 -14.10 4.50
CA THR A 95 -2.52 -14.03 5.36
C THR A 95 -2.52 -15.05 6.49
N PHE A 96 -1.82 -16.17 6.35
CA PHE A 96 -1.75 -17.26 7.33
C PHE A 96 -0.37 -17.43 7.94
N GLU A 97 0.68 -17.22 7.17
CA GLU A 97 2.07 -17.39 7.59
C GLU A 97 2.87 -16.14 7.28
N LYS A 98 3.78 -15.79 8.18
CA LYS A 98 4.70 -14.66 7.98
C LYS A 98 5.60 -14.93 6.77
N PRO A 99 6.06 -13.87 6.05
CA PRO A 99 7.08 -14.04 5.04
C PRO A 99 8.36 -14.62 5.65
N GLU A 100 8.99 -15.56 4.96
CA GLU A 100 10.27 -16.12 5.35
C GLU A 100 11.40 -15.08 5.31
N GLY A 101 12.52 -15.40 5.97
CA GLY A 101 13.70 -14.57 5.98
C GLY A 101 13.66 -13.41 6.99
N ILE A 102 14.70 -12.56 6.95
CA ILE A 102 14.88 -11.47 7.90
C ILE A 102 14.03 -10.27 7.47
N ASN A 103 12.95 -10.03 8.17
CA ASN A 103 12.04 -8.91 7.93
C ASN A 103 11.37 -8.47 9.24
N PHE A 104 10.68 -7.32 9.22
CA PHE A 104 10.09 -6.75 10.44
C PHE A 104 8.97 -7.61 11.04
N THR A 105 8.35 -8.51 10.27
CA THR A 105 7.29 -9.39 10.78
C THR A 105 7.79 -10.41 11.78
N LEU A 106 9.12 -10.66 11.84
CA LEU A 106 9.73 -11.50 12.87
C LEU A 106 9.50 -10.97 14.28
N LEU A 107 9.35 -9.64 14.43
CA LEU A 107 9.08 -8.99 15.72
C LEU A 107 7.59 -9.07 16.11
N MET A 108 6.74 -9.54 15.22
CA MET A 108 5.31 -9.65 15.49
C MET A 108 4.97 -11.01 16.11
N PRO A 109 3.88 -11.10 16.91
CA PRO A 109 3.40 -12.37 17.43
C PRO A 109 2.95 -13.31 16.30
N GLU A 110 2.69 -14.58 16.63
CA GLU A 110 2.23 -15.56 15.66
C GLU A 110 0.78 -15.30 15.18
N TRP A 111 0.37 -16.06 14.16
CA TRP A 111 -1.00 -16.02 13.66
C TRP A 111 -2.02 -16.30 14.79
N PRO A 112 -3.17 -15.61 14.82
CA PRO A 112 -3.66 -14.61 13.85
C PRO A 112 -3.20 -13.17 14.14
N TYR A 113 -2.47 -12.93 15.21
CA TYR A 113 -2.18 -11.58 15.71
C TYR A 113 -1.30 -10.75 14.76
N TYR A 114 -0.27 -11.37 14.13
CA TYR A 114 0.53 -10.62 13.17
C TYR A 114 -0.31 -10.12 12.00
N PHE A 115 -1.27 -10.93 11.52
CA PHE A 115 -2.15 -10.54 10.44
C PHE A 115 -3.06 -9.37 10.83
N LEU A 116 -3.62 -9.40 12.05
CA LEU A 116 -4.38 -8.26 12.60
C LEU A 116 -3.54 -7.00 12.72
N ILE A 117 -2.28 -7.11 13.16
CA ILE A 117 -1.34 -5.98 13.21
C ILE A 117 -1.08 -5.46 11.80
N MET A 118 -0.86 -6.30 10.81
CA MET A 118 -0.66 -5.88 9.42
C MET A 118 -1.87 -5.14 8.85
N LEU A 119 -3.08 -5.59 9.15
CA LEU A 119 -4.31 -4.88 8.78
C LEU A 119 -4.40 -3.49 9.44
N LEU A 120 -4.05 -3.39 10.73
CA LEU A 120 -4.00 -2.11 11.45
C LEU A 120 -2.95 -1.18 10.88
N VAL A 121 -1.75 -1.67 10.55
CA VAL A 121 -0.69 -0.90 9.89
C VAL A 121 -1.17 -0.36 8.54
N GLY A 122 -1.81 -1.20 7.73
CA GLY A 122 -2.39 -0.78 6.44
C GLY A 122 -3.45 0.31 6.60
N LEU A 123 -4.39 0.13 7.54
CA LEU A 123 -5.44 1.12 7.83
C LEU A 123 -4.85 2.44 8.35
N THR A 124 -3.89 2.36 9.26
CA THR A 124 -3.19 3.53 9.80
C THR A 124 -2.47 4.29 8.71
N SER A 125 -1.80 3.59 7.78
CA SER A 125 -1.09 4.19 6.65
C SER A 125 -2.04 4.96 5.73
N TYR A 126 -3.20 4.39 5.40
CA TYR A 126 -4.23 5.08 4.62
C TYR A 126 -4.75 6.33 5.34
N THR A 127 -4.94 6.24 6.65
CA THR A 127 -5.40 7.36 7.49
C THR A 127 -4.37 8.47 7.52
N VAL A 128 -3.09 8.13 7.74
CA VAL A 128 -1.98 9.10 7.74
C VAL A 128 -1.88 9.79 6.38
N MET A 129 -1.94 9.04 5.29
CA MET A 129 -1.93 9.63 3.95
C MET A 129 -3.11 10.60 3.72
N MET A 130 -4.30 10.21 4.18
CA MET A 130 -5.48 11.07 4.08
C MET A 130 -5.29 12.37 4.86
N LEU A 131 -4.84 12.28 6.11
CA LEU A 131 -4.60 13.45 6.98
C LEU A 131 -3.50 14.34 6.41
N PHE A 132 -2.42 13.75 5.89
CA PHE A 132 -1.31 14.52 5.28
C PHE A 132 -1.79 15.42 4.13
N MET A 133 -2.78 14.97 3.35
CA MET A 133 -3.35 15.75 2.26
C MET A 133 -4.24 16.92 2.70
N PHE A 134 -4.66 16.94 3.97
CA PHE A 134 -5.41 18.06 4.58
C PHE A 134 -4.54 19.08 5.31
N LEU A 135 -3.22 18.81 5.45
CA LEU A 135 -2.33 19.82 6.04
C LEU A 135 -2.36 21.09 5.18
N PRO A 136 -2.51 22.26 5.80
CA PRO A 136 -2.52 23.50 5.06
C PRO A 136 -1.16 23.66 4.34
N LYS A 137 -1.20 23.95 3.04
CA LYS A 137 0.01 24.43 2.37
C LYS A 137 0.42 25.70 3.09
N THR A 138 1.59 25.70 3.70
CA THR A 138 2.24 26.94 4.12
C THR A 138 2.42 27.78 2.84
N ASN A 139 1.55 28.78 2.65
CA ASN A 139 1.78 29.80 1.65
C ASN A 139 3.03 30.55 2.10
N ASN A 140 4.18 30.18 1.56
CA ASN A 140 5.31 31.10 1.53
C ASN A 140 4.88 32.23 0.62
N ALA A 141 4.19 33.23 1.22
CA ALA A 141 4.07 34.54 0.64
C ALA A 141 5.51 35.07 0.55
N HIS A 142 6.18 34.85 -0.57
CA HIS A 142 7.33 35.62 -0.95
C HIS A 142 6.80 37.05 -1.08
N ASN A 143 7.07 37.86 -0.05
CA ASN A 143 6.99 39.31 -0.15
C ASN A 143 8.05 39.74 -1.18
N ASP A 144 7.61 39.91 -2.41
CA ASP A 144 8.34 40.71 -3.39
C ASP A 144 8.21 42.18 -2.95
N HIS A 145 9.26 42.68 -2.32
CA HIS A 145 9.53 44.12 -2.17
C HIS A 145 10.65 44.52 -3.11
#